data_12d9aa2fe366011469afb57449be1d0a
#
_entry.id   12d9aa2fe366011469afb57449be1d0a
#
_cell.length_a   1.000
_cell.length_b   1.000
_cell.length_c   1.000
_cell.angle_alpha   90.00
_cell.angle_beta   90.00
_cell.angle_gamma   90.00
#
_symmetry.space_group_name_H-M   'P 1'
#
loop_
_entity.id
_entity.type
_entity.pdbx_description
1 polymer ?
#
loop_
_entity_poly.entity_id
_entity_poly.type
_entity_poly.pdbx_seq_one_letter_code
_entity_poly.pdbx_strand_id
1 'polypeptide(L)'
;SATDVEGKDAVETTQEILDDLAYKAQHSYLTRTKLPMNKIITSFAGLRAHLPEHEFIIEEAKDAPGFFDALGIESPGLTSSPAIAERIAGQIQDKYHFPEKDNFIAKRKDVIHMEDLTLEEKNALIKEKPEYGSIVCRCEMITEGEIMDAINRPLGARTMDGVKRRTRAGMGRCQAGFCTPRTMEILSRE
;
A
#
# COMPACT_ATOMS: atom_id res chain seq x y z
N SER A 1 0.64 -13.91 -12.35
CA SER A 1 -0.48 -14.67 -12.86
C SER A 1 -1.52 -14.82 -11.76
N ALA A 2 -2.79 -14.67 -12.08
CA ALA A 2 -3.89 -14.96 -11.17
C ALA A 2 -4.31 -16.43 -11.37
N THR A 3 -4.64 -17.11 -10.28
CA THR A 3 -5.20 -18.46 -10.27
C THR A 3 -6.13 -18.61 -9.08
N ASP A 4 -7.21 -19.37 -9.26
CA ASP A 4 -8.16 -19.61 -8.19
C ASP A 4 -7.58 -20.61 -7.18
N VAL A 5 -7.84 -20.33 -5.90
CA VAL A 5 -7.43 -21.18 -4.79
C VAL A 5 -8.58 -21.37 -3.81
N GLU A 6 -8.69 -22.57 -3.24
CA GLU A 6 -9.76 -22.87 -2.28
C GLU A 6 -9.43 -22.41 -0.85
N GLY A 7 -8.14 -22.34 -0.52
CA GLY A 7 -7.67 -22.01 0.81
C GLY A 7 -7.67 -20.51 1.07
N LYS A 8 -8.31 -20.08 2.16
CA LYS A 8 -8.30 -18.66 2.61
C LYS A 8 -6.93 -18.17 3.05
N ASP A 9 -5.96 -19.05 3.25
CA ASP A 9 -4.60 -18.75 3.68
C ASP A 9 -3.55 -19.21 2.64
N ALA A 10 -3.99 -19.55 1.42
CA ALA A 10 -3.11 -20.05 0.35
C ALA A 10 -2.31 -18.90 -0.28
N VAL A 11 -1.20 -18.54 0.34
CA VAL A 11 -0.27 -17.49 -0.10
C VAL A 11 1.07 -18.02 -0.57
N GLU A 12 1.15 -19.30 -0.84
CA GLU A 12 2.35 -19.95 -1.33
C GLU A 12 2.64 -19.56 -2.79
N THR A 13 3.90 -19.36 -3.09
CA THR A 13 4.36 -19.26 -4.47
C THR A 13 4.67 -20.67 -5.00
N THR A 14 4.03 -21.10 -6.08
CA THR A 14 4.30 -22.38 -6.72
C THR A 14 5.26 -22.23 -7.88
N GLN A 15 6.07 -23.28 -8.14
CA GLN A 15 7.02 -23.25 -9.25
C GLN A 15 6.31 -23.08 -10.60
N GLU A 16 5.18 -23.73 -10.79
CA GLU A 16 4.38 -23.62 -12.02
C GLU A 16 3.98 -22.15 -12.34
N ILE A 17 3.47 -21.42 -11.31
CA ILE A 17 3.08 -20.03 -11.50
C ILE A 17 4.31 -19.11 -11.69
N LEU A 18 5.41 -19.40 -11.02
CA LEU A 18 6.65 -18.64 -11.23
C LEU A 18 7.22 -18.84 -12.64
N ASP A 19 7.14 -20.05 -13.17
CA ASP A 19 7.59 -20.36 -14.53
C ASP A 19 6.68 -19.68 -15.59
N ASP A 20 5.35 -19.69 -15.38
CA ASP A 20 4.40 -18.97 -16.22
C ASP A 20 4.66 -17.44 -16.22
N LEU A 21 4.91 -16.87 -15.04
CA LEU A 21 5.27 -15.44 -14.90
C LEU A 21 6.59 -15.12 -15.62
N ALA A 22 7.59 -15.99 -15.46
CA ALA A 22 8.87 -15.83 -16.13
C ALA A 22 8.74 -15.89 -17.65
N TYR A 23 7.94 -16.86 -18.16
CA TYR A 23 7.62 -16.98 -19.57
C TYR A 23 6.91 -15.71 -20.10
N LYS A 24 5.83 -15.30 -19.45
CA LYS A 24 5.06 -14.10 -19.82
C LYS A 24 5.91 -12.83 -19.80
N ALA A 25 6.74 -12.66 -18.76
CA ALA A 25 7.62 -11.51 -18.64
C ALA A 25 8.66 -11.43 -19.78
N GLN A 26 9.20 -12.58 -20.23
CA GLN A 26 10.18 -12.63 -21.31
C GLN A 26 9.56 -12.53 -22.71
N HIS A 27 8.27 -12.85 -22.87
CA HIS A 27 7.56 -12.85 -24.15
C HIS A 27 6.51 -11.73 -24.25
N SER A 28 6.48 -10.82 -23.27
CA SER A 28 5.57 -9.66 -23.32
C SER A 28 5.90 -8.76 -24.50
N TYR A 29 4.88 -8.34 -25.24
CA TYR A 29 5.01 -7.38 -26.34
C TYR A 29 5.69 -6.06 -25.94
N LEU A 30 5.57 -5.67 -24.68
CA LEU A 30 6.14 -4.44 -24.16
C LEU A 30 7.65 -4.56 -23.83
N THR A 31 8.17 -5.76 -23.70
CA THR A 31 9.59 -5.99 -23.42
C THR A 31 10.38 -6.21 -24.73
N ARG A 32 11.10 -5.19 -25.16
CA ARG A 32 12.00 -5.30 -26.33
C ARG A 32 13.29 -6.06 -26.02
N THR A 33 13.62 -6.23 -24.74
CA THR A 33 14.81 -6.93 -24.27
C THR A 33 14.42 -7.98 -23.23
N LYS A 34 15.12 -9.11 -23.20
CA LYS A 34 14.92 -10.15 -22.18
C LYS A 34 15.18 -9.58 -20.79
N LEU A 35 14.23 -9.80 -19.90
CA LEU A 35 14.38 -9.41 -18.50
C LEU A 35 15.45 -10.27 -17.82
N PRO A 36 16.35 -9.67 -17.02
CA PRO A 36 17.37 -10.40 -16.29
C PRO A 36 16.77 -11.11 -15.06
N MET A 37 16.25 -12.33 -15.24
CA MET A 37 15.59 -13.11 -14.19
C MET A 37 16.48 -13.36 -12.95
N ASN A 38 17.80 -13.36 -13.14
CA ASN A 38 18.77 -13.48 -12.04
C ASN A 38 18.85 -12.24 -11.14
N LYS A 39 18.14 -11.17 -11.46
CA LYS A 39 18.02 -9.96 -10.62
C LYS A 39 16.75 -9.95 -9.78
N ILE A 40 15.94 -11.00 -9.81
CA ILE A 40 14.78 -11.13 -8.91
C ILE A 40 15.31 -11.22 -7.48
N ILE A 41 14.79 -10.37 -6.60
CA ILE A 41 15.17 -10.31 -5.19
C ILE A 41 14.19 -11.05 -4.28
N THR A 42 12.95 -11.20 -4.70
CA THR A 42 11.90 -11.92 -3.98
C THR A 42 10.74 -12.26 -4.89
N SER A 43 9.95 -13.23 -4.48
CA SER A 43 8.63 -13.55 -5.04
C SER A 43 7.61 -13.59 -3.90
N PHE A 44 6.37 -13.29 -4.19
CA PHE A 44 5.28 -13.34 -3.22
C PHE A 44 3.96 -13.65 -3.92
N ALA A 45 3.02 -14.18 -3.15
CA ALA A 45 1.63 -14.32 -3.54
C ALA A 45 0.73 -13.61 -2.52
N GLY A 46 -0.47 -13.27 -2.92
CA GLY A 46 -1.47 -12.66 -2.07
C GLY A 46 -2.86 -13.05 -2.54
N LEU A 47 -3.78 -13.14 -1.60
CA LEU A 47 -5.17 -13.46 -1.90
C LEU A 47 -5.93 -12.20 -2.32
N ARG A 48 -6.77 -12.36 -3.31
CA ARG A 48 -7.72 -11.35 -3.77
C ARG A 48 -9.11 -11.99 -3.87
N ALA A 49 -10.07 -11.44 -3.12
CA ALA A 49 -11.45 -11.85 -3.28
C ALA A 49 -11.99 -11.36 -4.63
N HIS A 50 -12.76 -12.18 -5.30
CA HIS A 50 -13.48 -11.81 -6.51
C HIS A 50 -14.87 -12.43 -6.50
N LEU A 51 -15.75 -11.93 -7.33
CA LEU A 51 -17.04 -12.56 -7.63
C LEU A 51 -16.90 -13.42 -8.91
N PRO A 52 -17.65 -14.51 -9.03
CA PRO A 52 -17.62 -15.34 -10.23
C PRO A 52 -17.87 -14.57 -11.54
N GLU A 53 -18.70 -13.55 -11.49
CA GLU A 53 -19.06 -12.69 -12.62
C GLU A 53 -17.99 -11.62 -12.92
N HIS A 54 -16.98 -11.45 -12.07
CA HIS A 54 -15.97 -10.40 -12.17
C HIS A 54 -16.53 -8.97 -12.25
N GLU A 55 -17.69 -8.72 -11.62
CA GLU A 55 -18.32 -7.42 -11.60
C GLU A 55 -18.18 -6.74 -10.25
N PHE A 56 -18.19 -5.40 -10.26
CA PHE A 56 -18.18 -4.58 -9.04
C PHE A 56 -19.61 -4.33 -8.58
N ILE A 57 -19.95 -4.76 -7.39
CA ILE A 57 -21.23 -4.43 -6.75
C ILE A 57 -21.01 -3.23 -5.83
N ILE A 58 -21.60 -2.08 -6.21
CA ILE A 58 -21.43 -0.80 -5.52
C ILE A 58 -22.84 -0.22 -5.32
N GLU A 59 -23.54 -0.70 -4.30
CA GLU A 59 -24.93 -0.33 -4.06
C GLU A 59 -25.32 -0.55 -2.59
N GLU A 60 -26.49 -0.05 -2.20
CA GLU A 60 -27.09 -0.41 -0.92
C GLU A 60 -27.64 -1.83 -0.97
N ALA A 61 -27.40 -2.63 0.08
CA ALA A 61 -27.91 -3.99 0.20
C ALA A 61 -29.45 -3.99 0.26
N LYS A 62 -30.08 -4.83 -0.56
CA LYS A 62 -31.56 -4.86 -0.69
C LYS A 62 -32.26 -5.33 0.57
N ASP A 63 -31.61 -6.21 1.32
CA ASP A 63 -32.11 -6.84 2.55
C ASP A 63 -31.62 -6.18 3.84
N ALA A 64 -30.74 -5.18 3.73
CA ALA A 64 -30.15 -4.46 4.87
C ALA A 64 -30.12 -2.95 4.61
N PRO A 65 -31.24 -2.23 4.75
CA PRO A 65 -31.28 -0.78 4.54
C PRO A 65 -30.28 -0.03 5.41
N GLY A 66 -29.44 0.81 4.78
CA GLY A 66 -28.34 1.54 5.43
C GLY A 66 -26.99 0.84 5.34
N PHE A 67 -26.94 -0.39 4.82
CA PHE A 67 -25.72 -1.12 4.56
C PHE A 67 -25.32 -0.94 3.08
N PHE A 68 -24.16 -0.34 2.83
CA PHE A 68 -23.65 -0.08 1.49
C PHE A 68 -22.50 -1.02 1.15
N ASP A 69 -22.68 -1.76 0.09
CA ASP A 69 -21.71 -2.74 -0.40
C ASP A 69 -20.68 -2.13 -1.36
N ALA A 70 -19.45 -2.60 -1.26
CA ALA A 70 -18.40 -2.44 -2.24
C ALA A 70 -17.70 -3.79 -2.44
N LEU A 71 -18.38 -4.71 -3.12
CA LEU A 71 -17.99 -6.10 -3.28
C LEU A 71 -17.37 -6.35 -4.66
N GLY A 72 -16.57 -7.42 -4.76
CA GLY A 72 -15.96 -7.83 -6.00
C GLY A 72 -14.95 -6.84 -6.59
N ILE A 73 -14.46 -5.91 -5.76
CA ILE A 73 -13.50 -4.89 -6.21
C ILE A 73 -12.15 -5.53 -6.43
N GLU A 74 -11.89 -5.92 -7.66
CA GLU A 74 -10.60 -6.43 -8.11
C GLU A 74 -9.89 -5.39 -9.02
N SER A 75 -8.94 -5.79 -9.85
CA SER A 75 -8.29 -4.81 -10.76
C SER A 75 -9.29 -4.24 -11.78
N PRO A 76 -9.33 -2.91 -11.98
CA PRO A 76 -8.43 -1.87 -11.48
C PRO A 76 -8.96 -1.11 -10.23
N GLY A 77 -9.42 -1.80 -9.21
CA GLY A 77 -10.10 -1.23 -8.04
C GLY A 77 -9.36 -0.08 -7.36
N LEU A 78 -8.02 -0.19 -7.19
CA LEU A 78 -7.25 0.89 -6.58
C LEU A 78 -7.34 2.19 -7.39
N THR A 79 -7.19 2.11 -8.70
CA THR A 79 -7.32 3.26 -9.61
C THR A 79 -8.76 3.80 -9.64
N SER A 80 -9.75 2.92 -9.53
CA SER A 80 -11.18 3.27 -9.52
C SER A 80 -11.67 3.76 -8.17
N SER A 81 -10.88 3.61 -7.10
CA SER A 81 -11.34 3.88 -5.73
C SER A 81 -11.88 5.31 -5.50
N PRO A 82 -11.38 6.39 -6.13
CA PRO A 82 -11.99 7.71 -5.97
C PRO A 82 -13.43 7.75 -6.53
N ALA A 83 -13.65 7.19 -7.72
CA ALA A 83 -14.98 7.16 -8.34
C ALA A 83 -15.96 6.25 -7.55
N ILE A 84 -15.47 5.13 -7.00
CA ILE A 84 -16.25 4.27 -6.11
C ILE A 84 -16.65 5.03 -4.86
N ALA A 85 -15.72 5.76 -4.25
CA ALA A 85 -15.98 6.56 -3.06
C ALA A 85 -17.02 7.66 -3.32
N GLU A 86 -16.91 8.39 -4.43
CA GLU A 86 -17.88 9.40 -4.84
C GLU A 86 -19.28 8.81 -5.04
N ARG A 87 -19.37 7.64 -5.71
CA ARG A 87 -20.64 6.94 -5.92
C ARG A 87 -21.31 6.55 -4.61
N ILE A 88 -20.57 5.93 -3.68
CA ILE A 88 -21.12 5.52 -2.38
C ILE A 88 -21.50 6.75 -1.55
N ALA A 89 -20.65 7.78 -1.51
CA ALA A 89 -20.94 9.02 -0.79
C ALA A 89 -22.19 9.70 -1.33
N GLY A 90 -22.37 9.72 -2.67
CA GLY A 90 -23.58 10.23 -3.31
C GLY A 90 -24.82 9.47 -2.89
N GLN A 91 -24.83 8.14 -2.94
CA GLN A 91 -25.95 7.30 -2.51
C GLN A 91 -26.33 7.54 -1.04
N ILE A 92 -25.31 7.67 -0.17
CA ILE A 92 -25.51 7.98 1.26
C ILE A 92 -26.11 9.37 1.42
N GLN A 93 -25.58 10.36 0.71
CA GLN A 93 -26.07 11.74 0.77
C GLN A 93 -27.51 11.88 0.26
N ASP A 94 -27.84 11.23 -0.85
CA ASP A 94 -29.18 11.23 -1.43
C ASP A 94 -30.23 10.61 -0.48
N LYS A 95 -29.81 9.63 0.31
CA LYS A 95 -30.69 8.94 1.27
C LYS A 95 -30.85 9.69 2.58
N TYR A 96 -29.75 10.22 3.13
CA TYR A 96 -29.74 10.73 4.51
C TYR A 96 -29.69 12.25 4.60
N HIS A 97 -29.33 12.95 3.52
CA HIS A 97 -29.25 14.42 3.46
C HIS A 97 -28.42 15.03 4.59
N PHE A 98 -27.24 14.47 4.87
CA PHE A 98 -26.36 15.00 5.90
C PHE A 98 -25.94 16.44 5.60
N PRO A 99 -25.93 17.33 6.60
CA PRO A 99 -25.43 18.67 6.42
C PRO A 99 -23.90 18.66 6.19
N GLU A 100 -23.40 19.65 5.46
CA GLU A 100 -21.97 19.87 5.33
C GLU A 100 -21.33 20.22 6.68
N LYS A 101 -20.08 19.79 6.88
CA LYS A 101 -19.32 20.14 8.09
C LYS A 101 -18.79 21.56 7.99
N ASP A 102 -19.04 22.41 8.99
CA ASP A 102 -18.54 23.79 9.06
C ASP A 102 -17.01 23.86 8.98
N ASN A 103 -16.29 22.86 9.53
CA ASN A 103 -14.83 22.78 9.58
C ASN A 103 -14.32 21.59 8.76
N PHE A 104 -14.75 21.46 7.51
CA PHE A 104 -14.30 20.39 6.64
C PHE A 104 -12.83 20.56 6.23
N ILE A 105 -11.99 19.57 6.54
CA ILE A 105 -10.59 19.55 6.12
C ILE A 105 -10.48 18.81 4.79
N ALA A 106 -10.48 19.57 3.70
CA ALA A 106 -10.45 19.02 2.34
C ALA A 106 -9.08 18.42 1.94
N LYS A 107 -8.00 18.87 2.56
CA LYS A 107 -6.63 18.43 2.23
C LYS A 107 -5.95 17.85 3.46
N ARG A 108 -5.36 16.68 3.32
CA ARG A 108 -4.44 16.13 4.33
C ARG A 108 -3.05 16.74 4.16
N LYS A 109 -2.28 16.81 5.25
CA LYS A 109 -0.83 17.01 5.15
C LYS A 109 -0.23 15.84 4.39
N ASP A 110 0.62 16.16 3.44
CA ASP A 110 1.38 15.17 2.68
C ASP A 110 2.36 14.41 3.57
N VAL A 111 2.83 13.27 3.09
CA VAL A 111 3.90 12.50 3.72
C VAL A 111 5.22 13.12 3.30
N ILE A 112 6.09 13.34 4.26
CA ILE A 112 7.44 13.82 3.97
C ILE A 112 8.27 12.63 3.46
N HIS A 113 8.73 12.72 2.21
CA HIS A 113 9.70 11.80 1.64
C HIS A 113 11.04 12.52 1.53
N MET A 114 12.03 12.06 2.30
CA MET A 114 13.35 12.69 2.32
C MET A 114 14.02 12.70 0.94
N GLU A 115 13.74 11.72 0.09
CA GLU A 115 14.32 11.65 -1.25
C GLU A 115 13.88 12.80 -2.16
N ASP A 116 12.66 13.30 -1.98
CA ASP A 116 12.06 14.37 -2.81
C ASP A 116 12.54 15.77 -2.42
N LEU A 117 13.20 15.93 -1.27
CA LEU A 117 13.64 17.22 -0.75
C LEU A 117 15.01 17.61 -1.32
N THR A 118 15.20 18.91 -1.54
CA THR A 118 16.51 19.50 -1.81
C THR A 118 17.43 19.39 -0.59
N LEU A 119 18.74 19.56 -0.78
CA LEU A 119 19.70 19.51 0.31
C LEU A 119 19.43 20.57 1.39
N GLU A 120 18.99 21.75 0.98
CA GLU A 120 18.64 22.85 1.89
C GLU A 120 17.42 22.52 2.75
N GLU A 121 16.38 21.98 2.12
CA GLU A 121 15.17 21.53 2.81
C GLU A 121 15.47 20.37 3.76
N LYS A 122 16.29 19.38 3.35
CA LYS A 122 16.76 18.30 4.23
C LYS A 122 17.46 18.84 5.47
N ASN A 123 18.39 19.77 5.27
CA ASN A 123 19.12 20.37 6.38
C ASN A 123 18.23 21.19 7.32
N ALA A 124 17.25 21.91 6.77
CA ALA A 124 16.28 22.64 7.55
C ALA A 124 15.39 21.69 8.38
N LEU A 125 14.88 20.63 7.75
CA LEU A 125 14.07 19.62 8.41
C LEU A 125 14.84 18.90 9.53
N ILE A 126 16.07 18.50 9.29
CA ILE A 126 16.92 17.83 10.28
C ILE A 126 17.22 18.72 11.48
N LYS A 127 17.34 20.04 11.30
CA LYS A 127 17.51 20.99 12.42
C LYS A 127 16.26 21.06 13.30
N GLU A 128 15.08 20.97 12.70
CA GLU A 128 13.81 20.99 13.41
C GLU A 128 13.47 19.63 14.03
N LYS A 129 13.74 18.56 13.28
CA LYS A 129 13.42 17.16 13.61
C LYS A 129 14.63 16.27 13.35
N PRO A 130 15.53 16.11 14.32
CA PRO A 130 16.80 15.39 14.16
C PRO A 130 16.66 13.94 13.70
N GLU A 131 15.53 13.28 13.98
CA GLU A 131 15.23 11.92 13.57
C GLU A 131 15.21 11.72 12.04
N TYR A 132 14.95 12.78 11.27
CA TYR A 132 15.07 12.73 9.80
C TYR A 132 16.52 12.66 9.31
N GLY A 133 17.49 12.92 10.18
CA GLY A 133 18.92 12.76 9.87
C GLY A 133 19.44 11.33 10.06
N SER A 134 18.64 10.41 10.61
CA SER A 134 19.04 9.03 10.93
C SER A 134 18.47 8.06 9.92
N ILE A 135 19.31 7.49 9.03
CA ILE A 135 18.88 6.49 8.03
C ILE A 135 18.77 5.13 8.70
N VAL A 136 17.57 4.56 8.69
CA VAL A 136 17.26 3.21 9.21
C VAL A 136 17.31 2.17 8.10
N CYS A 137 16.61 2.38 6.99
CA CYS A 137 16.65 1.48 5.84
C CYS A 137 17.58 2.03 4.76
N ARG A 138 18.78 1.49 4.66
CA ARG A 138 19.78 1.95 3.68
C ARG A 138 19.46 1.56 2.24
N CYS A 139 18.70 0.49 2.03
CA CYS A 139 18.34 0.06 0.68
C CYS A 139 17.31 0.96 0.02
N GLU A 140 16.38 1.50 0.82
CA GLU A 140 15.29 2.39 0.39
C GLU A 140 15.50 3.83 0.92
N MET A 141 16.65 4.11 1.55
CA MET A 141 17.02 5.42 2.12
C MET A 141 15.99 6.02 3.07
N ILE A 142 15.24 5.17 3.81
CA ILE A 142 14.21 5.61 4.74
C ILE A 142 14.81 5.99 6.08
N THR A 143 14.44 7.15 6.57
CA THR A 143 14.90 7.72 7.84
C THR A 143 14.03 7.29 9.02
N GLU A 144 14.54 7.49 10.22
CA GLU A 144 13.79 7.30 11.47
C GLU A 144 12.58 8.22 11.53
N GLY A 145 12.72 9.49 11.10
CA GLY A 145 11.63 10.45 11.07
C GLY A 145 10.46 10.01 10.18
N GLU A 146 10.74 9.45 9.00
CA GLU A 146 9.69 8.89 8.13
C GLU A 146 8.98 7.69 8.78
N ILE A 147 9.71 6.85 9.51
CA ILE A 147 9.12 5.71 10.25
C ILE A 147 8.25 6.22 11.40
N MET A 148 8.73 7.20 12.18
CA MET A 148 7.97 7.81 13.27
C MET A 148 6.69 8.51 12.75
N ASP A 149 6.79 9.23 11.64
CA ASP A 149 5.60 9.83 11.01
C ASP A 149 4.59 8.77 10.58
N ALA A 150 5.05 7.65 10.01
CA ALA A 150 4.18 6.54 9.64
C ALA A 150 3.50 5.85 10.83
N ILE A 151 4.09 5.90 12.03
CA ILE A 151 3.53 5.35 13.27
C ILE A 151 2.54 6.34 13.90
N ASN A 152 2.90 7.62 13.98
CA ASN A 152 2.21 8.63 14.77
C ASN A 152 1.04 9.33 14.04
N ARG A 153 0.92 9.15 12.74
CA ARG A 153 -0.20 9.71 11.96
C ARG A 153 -1.54 9.02 12.25
N PRO A 154 -2.68 9.65 11.94
CA PRO A 154 -3.98 8.99 12.01
C PRO A 154 -3.97 7.66 11.23
N LEU A 155 -4.48 6.59 11.84
CA LEU A 155 -4.36 5.21 11.33
C LEU A 155 -2.90 4.78 11.11
N GLY A 156 -2.03 5.15 12.03
CA GLY A 156 -0.60 4.87 11.98
C GLY A 156 -0.27 3.37 12.00
N ALA A 157 0.96 3.07 11.63
CA ALA A 157 1.48 1.71 11.64
C ALA A 157 1.56 1.16 13.07
N ARG A 158 1.13 -0.09 13.28
CA ARG A 158 1.22 -0.81 14.56
C ARG A 158 1.96 -2.14 14.44
N THR A 159 2.48 -2.43 13.25
CA THR A 159 3.24 -3.64 12.94
C THR A 159 4.40 -3.33 12.01
N MET A 160 5.39 -4.21 11.96
CA MET A 160 6.50 -4.12 11.00
C MET A 160 5.99 -4.01 9.55
N ASP A 161 4.99 -4.80 9.21
CA ASP A 161 4.37 -4.79 7.90
C ASP A 161 3.61 -3.47 7.64
N GLY A 162 2.98 -2.93 8.68
CA GLY A 162 2.35 -1.60 8.63
C GLY A 162 3.34 -0.47 8.32
N VAL A 163 4.54 -0.50 8.92
CA VAL A 163 5.64 0.43 8.61
C VAL A 163 6.12 0.23 7.18
N LYS A 164 6.41 -1.02 6.80
CA LYS A 164 6.88 -1.38 5.46
C LYS A 164 5.95 -0.86 4.35
N ARG A 165 4.64 -1.04 4.52
CA ARG A 165 3.64 -0.60 3.52
C ARG A 165 3.50 0.91 3.41
N ARG A 166 3.87 1.66 4.43
CA ARG A 166 3.77 3.14 4.44
C ARG A 166 5.06 3.84 4.04
N THR A 167 6.21 3.23 4.35
CA THR A 167 7.52 3.86 4.16
C THR A 167 8.41 3.13 3.16
N ARG A 168 8.08 1.89 2.76
CA ARG A 168 8.93 0.95 2.01
C ARG A 168 10.14 0.41 2.81
N ALA A 169 10.33 0.79 4.08
CA ALA A 169 11.39 0.21 4.93
C ALA A 169 11.26 -1.31 4.96
N GLY A 170 12.33 -2.02 4.53
CA GLY A 170 12.35 -3.46 4.43
C GLY A 170 11.99 -4.04 3.04
N MET A 171 11.61 -3.21 2.07
CA MET A 171 11.29 -3.66 0.71
C MET A 171 12.51 -3.73 -0.22
N GLY A 172 13.63 -3.15 0.18
CA GLY A 172 14.81 -3.07 -0.65
C GLY A 172 15.55 -4.41 -0.80
N ARG A 173 16.69 -4.38 -1.46
CA ARG A 173 17.47 -5.56 -1.86
C ARG A 173 17.76 -6.56 -0.73
N CYS A 174 17.97 -6.09 0.51
CA CYS A 174 18.28 -6.97 1.65
C CYS A 174 17.03 -7.63 2.26
N GLN A 175 15.82 -7.31 1.80
CA GLN A 175 14.55 -7.84 2.30
C GLN A 175 14.46 -7.80 3.83
N ALA A 176 14.64 -6.59 4.39
CA ALA A 176 14.60 -6.29 5.82
C ALA A 176 15.75 -6.86 6.68
N GLY A 177 16.75 -7.51 6.07
CA GLY A 177 17.83 -8.18 6.80
C GLY A 177 18.64 -7.29 7.74
N PHE A 178 18.67 -5.97 7.54
CA PHE A 178 19.46 -5.03 8.37
C PHE A 178 18.61 -4.04 9.14
N CYS A 179 17.49 -3.56 8.58
CA CYS A 179 16.69 -2.51 9.22
C CYS A 179 15.69 -3.03 10.26
N THR A 180 15.39 -4.34 10.27
CA THR A 180 14.41 -4.95 11.19
C THR A 180 14.64 -4.60 12.65
N PRO A 181 15.84 -4.79 13.26
CA PRO A 181 16.03 -4.52 14.68
C PRO A 181 15.73 -3.06 15.05
N ARG A 182 16.23 -2.12 14.24
CA ARG A 182 16.01 -0.69 14.49
C ARG A 182 14.54 -0.29 14.28
N THR A 183 13.87 -0.82 13.27
CA THR A 183 12.44 -0.56 13.05
C THR A 183 11.58 -1.12 14.19
N MET A 184 11.91 -2.31 14.72
CA MET A 184 11.25 -2.88 15.89
C MET A 184 11.45 -2.01 17.15
N GLU A 185 12.66 -1.54 17.37
CA GLU A 185 12.97 -0.63 18.48
C GLU A 185 12.13 0.64 18.41
N ILE A 186 12.06 1.28 17.24
CA ILE A 186 11.24 2.48 17.03
C ILE A 186 9.76 2.17 17.30
N LEU A 187 9.24 1.09 16.73
CA LEU A 187 7.85 0.66 16.92
C LEU A 187 7.50 0.37 18.38
N SER A 188 8.46 -0.10 19.17
CA SER A 188 8.24 -0.47 20.56
C SER A 188 8.23 0.72 21.52
N ARG A 189 8.82 1.84 21.13
CA ARG A 189 8.89 3.05 21.98
C ARG A 189 7.82 4.09 21.64
N GLU A 190 7.23 4.03 20.44
CA GLU A 190 6.15 4.91 19.97
C GLU A 190 4.75 4.27 20.23
#